data_ee23bb198b50eead1fb26a8bffe8d603
#
_entry.id   ee23bb198b50eead1fb26a8bffe8d603
#
_cell.length_a   1.000
_cell.length_b   1.000
_cell.length_c   1.000
_cell.angle_alpha   90.00
_cell.angle_beta   90.00
_cell.angle_gamma   90.00
#
_symmetry.space_group_name_H-M   'P 1'
#
loop_
_entity.id
_entity.type
_entity.pdbx_description
1 polymer ?
#
loop_
_entity_poly.entity_id
_entity_poly.type
_entity_poly.pdbx_seq_one_letter_code
_entity_poly.pdbx_strand_id
1 'polypeptide(L)'
;MSVDFERRHIGPSEHQFDEMLEELGYQDLEALTAAAVPAAILSEHRLQMEPAWDEHRLLSRLRQIGGRNTAARSFLGMGYHDCVTPPVIQRNILENPAWYTQYTPYQSEIAQGRLEALLNFQTVIIDLTGLPLANASLLDEATAAAEAMAMLQAAQGRKGTSTRFFVADDVHPQTIGVVGTRARWRGWELVVAPTEQFEIFLQEGGFFGALFQYPSTYGAVDAEATRTRIE
;
A
#
# COMPACT_ATOMS: atom_id res chain seq x y z
N MET A 1 -10.03 4.71 -39.81
CA MET A 1 -11.19 4.88 -38.93
C MET A 1 -10.66 4.71 -37.50
N SER A 2 -10.66 5.75 -36.70
CA SER A 2 -10.42 5.64 -35.27
C SER A 2 -11.60 4.84 -34.71
N VAL A 3 -11.33 3.66 -34.20
CA VAL A 3 -12.36 2.89 -33.48
C VAL A 3 -12.47 3.55 -32.11
N ASP A 4 -13.55 4.26 -31.91
CA ASP A 4 -13.82 4.99 -30.69
C ASP A 4 -13.77 4.05 -29.48
N PHE A 5 -12.90 4.36 -28.50
CA PHE A 5 -12.71 3.52 -27.31
C PHE A 5 -14.02 3.40 -26.51
N GLU A 6 -14.79 4.50 -26.43
CA GLU A 6 -16.06 4.54 -25.72
C GLU A 6 -17.03 3.50 -26.26
N ARG A 7 -17.21 3.42 -27.59
CA ARG A 7 -18.15 2.48 -28.23
C ARG A 7 -17.85 1.01 -27.96
N ARG A 8 -16.63 0.70 -27.53
CA ARG A 8 -16.22 -0.67 -27.20
C ARG A 8 -16.35 -1.01 -25.72
N HIS A 9 -16.53 -0.01 -24.85
CA HIS A 9 -16.44 -0.17 -23.40
C HIS A 9 -17.65 0.37 -22.64
N ILE A 10 -18.38 1.36 -23.16
CA ILE A 10 -19.61 1.85 -22.58
C ILE A 10 -20.75 0.97 -23.08
N GLY A 11 -21.51 0.38 -22.15
CA GLY A 11 -22.43 -0.71 -22.42
C GLY A 11 -23.56 -0.36 -23.39
N PRO A 12 -24.57 0.49 -23.04
CA PRO A 12 -25.73 0.75 -23.89
C PRO A 12 -25.38 1.58 -25.13
N SER A 13 -25.99 1.26 -26.25
CA SER A 13 -26.01 2.12 -27.44
C SER A 13 -27.00 3.27 -27.29
N GLU A 14 -26.90 4.29 -28.15
CA GLU A 14 -27.89 5.42 -28.18
C GLU A 14 -29.30 4.91 -28.23
N HIS A 15 -29.59 3.95 -29.10
CA HIS A 15 -30.93 3.35 -29.22
C HIS A 15 -31.42 2.67 -27.93
N GLN A 16 -30.52 1.97 -27.26
CA GLN A 16 -30.85 1.34 -25.97
C GLN A 16 -31.04 2.36 -24.84
N PHE A 17 -30.34 3.49 -24.87
CA PHE A 17 -30.65 4.60 -23.97
C PHE A 17 -32.06 5.16 -24.19
N ASP A 18 -32.45 5.36 -25.45
CA ASP A 18 -33.80 5.87 -25.77
C ASP A 18 -34.87 4.89 -25.28
N GLU A 19 -34.69 3.58 -25.51
CA GLU A 19 -35.63 2.55 -25.03
C GLU A 19 -35.75 2.53 -23.49
N MET A 20 -34.62 2.64 -22.78
CA MET A 20 -34.60 2.68 -21.32
C MET A 20 -35.24 3.95 -20.76
N LEU A 21 -35.02 5.11 -21.39
CA LEU A 21 -35.59 6.38 -20.98
C LEU A 21 -37.12 6.40 -21.20
N GLU A 22 -37.59 5.84 -22.32
CA GLU A 22 -39.00 5.68 -22.61
C GLU A 22 -39.67 4.79 -21.56
N GLU A 23 -39.09 3.65 -21.21
CA GLU A 23 -39.63 2.75 -20.18
C GLU A 23 -39.68 3.40 -18.81
N LEU A 24 -38.70 4.26 -18.48
CA LEU A 24 -38.62 5.01 -17.22
C LEU A 24 -39.48 6.28 -17.23
N GLY A 25 -40.02 6.68 -18.39
CA GLY A 25 -40.86 7.86 -18.55
C GLY A 25 -40.11 9.20 -18.52
N TYR A 26 -38.82 9.20 -18.92
CA TYR A 26 -38.01 10.41 -19.00
C TYR A 26 -37.70 10.76 -20.47
N GLN A 27 -37.63 12.05 -20.75
CA GLN A 27 -37.36 12.55 -22.10
C GLN A 27 -35.85 12.37 -22.48
N ASP A 28 -34.96 12.54 -21.53
CA ASP A 28 -33.48 12.48 -21.72
C ASP A 28 -32.77 12.17 -20.41
N LEU A 29 -31.47 11.97 -20.48
CA LEU A 29 -30.63 11.68 -19.31
C LEU A 29 -30.55 12.86 -18.33
N GLU A 30 -30.63 14.08 -18.81
CA GLU A 30 -30.65 15.28 -17.97
C GLU A 30 -31.92 15.30 -17.10
N ALA A 31 -33.06 14.98 -17.65
CA ALA A 31 -34.34 14.89 -16.91
C ALA A 31 -34.31 13.77 -15.86
N LEU A 32 -33.75 12.60 -16.22
CA LEU A 32 -33.56 11.49 -15.29
C LEU A 32 -32.60 11.89 -14.17
N THR A 33 -31.47 12.52 -14.50
CA THR A 33 -30.49 12.98 -13.53
C THR A 33 -31.07 14.01 -12.57
N ALA A 34 -31.80 14.98 -13.08
CA ALA A 34 -32.46 16.00 -12.26
C ALA A 34 -33.51 15.41 -11.31
N ALA A 35 -34.19 14.34 -11.72
CA ALA A 35 -35.16 13.64 -10.88
C ALA A 35 -34.48 12.74 -9.81
N ALA A 36 -33.33 12.15 -10.14
CA ALA A 36 -32.64 11.19 -9.26
C ALA A 36 -31.70 11.86 -8.27
N VAL A 37 -31.06 12.98 -8.63
CA VAL A 37 -30.03 13.67 -7.83
C VAL A 37 -30.66 14.88 -7.12
N PRO A 38 -30.55 15.00 -5.78
CA PRO A 38 -30.99 16.18 -5.06
C PRO A 38 -30.36 17.47 -5.61
N ALA A 39 -31.17 18.52 -5.84
CA ALA A 39 -30.71 19.78 -6.41
C ALA A 39 -29.53 20.41 -5.64
N ALA A 40 -29.43 20.18 -4.31
CA ALA A 40 -28.36 20.72 -3.48
C ALA A 40 -27.00 20.17 -3.79
N ILE A 41 -26.91 19.00 -4.44
CA ILE A 41 -25.63 18.34 -4.79
C ILE A 41 -25.46 18.18 -6.31
N LEU A 42 -26.45 18.56 -7.10
CA LEU A 42 -26.37 18.54 -8.55
C LEU A 42 -25.49 19.70 -9.03
N SER A 43 -24.34 19.39 -9.64
CA SER A 43 -23.48 20.41 -10.21
C SER A 43 -24.03 20.92 -11.53
N GLU A 44 -24.21 22.23 -11.64
CA GLU A 44 -24.57 22.91 -12.89
C GLU A 44 -23.37 23.01 -13.86
N HIS A 45 -22.18 22.78 -13.37
CA HIS A 45 -20.96 22.90 -14.17
C HIS A 45 -20.53 21.55 -14.73
N ARG A 46 -20.50 21.45 -16.05
CA ARG A 46 -19.85 20.32 -16.72
C ARG A 46 -18.33 20.40 -16.54
N LEU A 47 -17.70 19.25 -16.38
CA LEU A 47 -16.24 19.19 -16.34
C LEU A 47 -15.66 19.71 -17.66
N GLN A 48 -14.76 20.69 -17.57
CA GLN A 48 -14.02 21.21 -18.72
C GLN A 48 -12.84 20.28 -18.99
N MET A 49 -13.08 19.27 -19.79
CA MET A 49 -12.07 18.31 -20.20
C MET A 49 -11.79 18.41 -21.69
N GLU A 50 -10.58 18.10 -22.08
CA GLU A 50 -10.26 17.93 -23.51
C GLU A 50 -11.06 16.73 -24.08
N PRO A 51 -11.31 16.73 -25.41
CA PRO A 51 -11.93 15.59 -26.06
C PRO A 51 -11.16 14.28 -25.80
N ALA A 52 -11.89 13.18 -25.74
CA ALA A 52 -11.30 11.86 -25.55
C ALA A 52 -10.23 11.55 -26.62
N TRP A 53 -9.16 10.91 -26.21
CA TRP A 53 -8.09 10.49 -27.09
C TRP A 53 -8.24 9.00 -27.43
N ASP A 54 -7.86 8.64 -28.64
CA ASP A 54 -7.69 7.24 -28.97
C ASP A 54 -6.47 6.63 -28.26
N GLU A 55 -6.42 5.31 -28.21
CA GLU A 55 -5.36 4.57 -27.52
C GLU A 55 -3.96 4.86 -28.06
N HIS A 56 -3.85 5.04 -29.38
CA HIS A 56 -2.55 5.34 -30.02
C HIS A 56 -2.02 6.71 -29.58
N ARG A 57 -2.87 7.73 -29.59
CA ARG A 57 -2.53 9.08 -29.14
C ARG A 57 -2.16 9.09 -27.67
N LEU A 58 -2.96 8.40 -26.82
CA LEU A 58 -2.70 8.28 -25.39
C LEU A 58 -1.34 7.62 -25.12
N LEU A 59 -1.07 6.47 -25.72
CA LEU A 59 0.21 5.75 -25.54
C LEU A 59 1.40 6.55 -26.04
N SER A 60 1.24 7.27 -27.18
CA SER A 60 2.29 8.16 -27.69
C SER A 60 2.58 9.29 -26.71
N ARG A 61 1.54 9.88 -26.12
CA ARG A 61 1.69 10.94 -25.12
C ARG A 61 2.35 10.42 -23.83
N LEU A 62 1.97 9.26 -23.35
CA LEU A 62 2.58 8.64 -22.19
C LEU A 62 4.08 8.34 -22.42
N ARG A 63 4.45 7.84 -23.60
CA ARG A 63 5.87 7.66 -23.96
C ARG A 63 6.64 8.98 -23.96
N GLN A 64 6.05 10.07 -24.50
CA GLN A 64 6.67 11.39 -24.48
C GLN A 64 6.87 11.90 -23.04
N ILE A 65 5.90 11.70 -22.16
CA ILE A 65 6.00 12.07 -20.74
C ILE A 65 7.07 11.21 -20.06
N GLY A 66 7.03 9.90 -20.24
CA GLY A 66 8.00 8.97 -19.67
C GLY A 66 9.43 9.26 -20.14
N GLY A 67 9.61 9.65 -21.42
CA GLY A 67 10.91 10.02 -21.99
C GLY A 67 11.53 11.30 -21.41
N ARG A 68 10.82 12.07 -20.59
CA ARG A 68 11.38 13.21 -19.86
C ARG A 68 12.11 12.80 -18.57
N ASN A 69 11.88 11.57 -18.11
CA ASN A 69 12.60 11.04 -16.97
C ASN A 69 14.02 10.66 -17.35
N THR A 70 14.95 10.91 -16.47
CA THR A 70 16.32 10.46 -16.61
C THR A 70 16.49 9.17 -15.82
N ALA A 71 16.75 8.06 -16.51
CA ALA A 71 17.10 6.79 -15.88
C ALA A 71 18.54 6.87 -15.38
N ALA A 72 18.75 7.43 -14.21
CA ALA A 72 20.05 7.53 -13.58
C ALA A 72 20.35 6.29 -12.73
N ARG A 73 21.64 5.98 -12.56
CA ARG A 73 22.07 4.96 -11.60
C ARG A 73 21.79 5.45 -10.18
N SER A 74 21.08 4.65 -9.37
CA SER A 74 20.78 4.99 -7.99
C SER A 74 21.97 4.73 -7.07
N PHE A 75 22.29 5.70 -6.20
CA PHE A 75 23.25 5.61 -5.13
C PHE A 75 22.66 6.10 -3.80
N LEU A 76 21.34 6.03 -3.66
CA LEU A 76 20.64 6.52 -2.47
C LEU A 76 20.97 5.68 -1.21
N GLY A 77 21.17 4.38 -1.36
CA GLY A 77 21.28 3.49 -0.20
C GLY A 77 19.96 3.36 0.56
N MET A 78 20.04 3.06 1.87
CA MET A 78 18.88 2.99 2.78
C MET A 78 17.76 2.05 2.30
N GLY A 79 18.11 0.91 1.70
CA GLY A 79 17.14 -0.04 1.13
C GLY A 79 16.71 0.24 -0.30
N TYR A 80 17.04 1.41 -0.88
CA TYR A 80 16.74 1.75 -2.27
C TYR A 80 17.82 1.22 -3.22
N HIS A 81 17.63 0.02 -3.72
CA HIS A 81 18.50 -0.60 -4.70
C HIS A 81 17.69 -1.26 -5.80
N ASP A 82 18.31 -1.47 -6.95
CA ASP A 82 17.68 -2.15 -8.08
C ASP A 82 17.44 -3.64 -7.77
N CYS A 83 16.36 -4.17 -8.34
CA CYS A 83 16.03 -5.58 -8.27
C CYS A 83 16.16 -6.22 -9.65
N VAL A 84 16.67 -7.45 -9.67
CA VAL A 84 16.65 -8.28 -10.89
C VAL A 84 15.38 -9.11 -10.91
N THR A 85 14.44 -8.73 -11.78
CA THR A 85 13.19 -9.48 -11.96
C THR A 85 13.43 -10.64 -12.93
N PRO A 86 13.30 -11.91 -12.52
CA PRO A 86 13.39 -13.03 -13.43
C PRO A 86 12.35 -12.92 -14.55
N PRO A 87 12.73 -13.15 -15.84
CA PRO A 87 11.80 -13.02 -16.96
C PRO A 87 10.55 -13.90 -16.85
N VAL A 88 10.66 -15.06 -16.20
CA VAL A 88 9.52 -15.96 -15.97
C VAL A 88 8.49 -15.31 -15.02
N ILE A 89 8.94 -14.59 -13.99
CA ILE A 89 8.06 -13.85 -13.08
C ILE A 89 7.44 -12.67 -13.79
N GLN A 90 8.24 -11.90 -14.54
CA GLN A 90 7.73 -10.78 -15.31
C GLN A 90 6.58 -11.22 -16.24
N ARG A 91 6.81 -12.24 -17.07
CA ARG A 91 5.83 -12.71 -18.07
C ARG A 91 4.62 -13.38 -17.42
N ASN A 92 4.82 -14.27 -16.46
CA ASN A 92 3.76 -15.15 -15.96
C ASN A 92 2.99 -14.57 -14.79
N ILE A 93 3.52 -13.57 -14.11
CA ILE A 93 2.88 -12.91 -12.97
C ILE A 93 2.58 -11.44 -13.28
N LEU A 94 3.61 -10.61 -13.52
CA LEU A 94 3.43 -9.16 -13.65
C LEU A 94 2.66 -8.76 -14.91
N GLU A 95 2.84 -9.48 -16.02
CA GLU A 95 2.17 -9.22 -17.30
C GLU A 95 0.88 -10.04 -17.48
N ASN A 96 0.56 -10.94 -16.56
CA ASN A 96 -0.59 -11.82 -16.66
C ASN A 96 -1.85 -11.13 -16.10
N PRO A 97 -2.89 -10.89 -16.95
CA PRO A 97 -4.12 -10.24 -16.50
C PRO A 97 -4.86 -10.98 -15.39
N ALA A 98 -4.73 -12.29 -15.29
CA ALA A 98 -5.30 -13.07 -14.19
C ALA A 98 -4.74 -12.65 -12.83
N TRP A 99 -3.52 -12.10 -12.78
CA TRP A 99 -2.92 -11.57 -11.57
C TRP A 99 -3.19 -10.08 -11.36
N TYR A 100 -2.99 -9.23 -12.36
CA TYR A 100 -3.09 -7.78 -12.14
C TYR A 100 -4.52 -7.23 -12.20
N THR A 101 -5.51 -8.00 -12.68
CA THR A 101 -6.93 -7.60 -12.65
C THR A 101 -7.64 -8.04 -11.37
N GLN A 102 -6.97 -8.73 -10.46
CA GLN A 102 -7.54 -9.19 -9.22
C GLN A 102 -7.91 -8.03 -8.30
N TYR A 103 -9.11 -8.13 -7.72
CA TYR A 103 -9.57 -7.23 -6.69
C TYR A 103 -9.17 -7.73 -5.29
N THR A 104 -9.30 -6.86 -4.28
CA THR A 104 -9.08 -7.26 -2.88
C THR A 104 -9.98 -8.45 -2.54
N PRO A 105 -9.46 -9.50 -1.88
CA PRO A 105 -10.19 -10.75 -1.67
C PRO A 105 -11.21 -10.66 -0.52
N TYR A 106 -12.21 -9.77 -0.65
CA TYR A 106 -13.28 -9.64 0.33
C TYR A 106 -14.19 -10.88 0.39
N GLN A 107 -14.38 -11.56 -0.75
CA GLN A 107 -15.18 -12.76 -0.86
C GLN A 107 -14.28 -13.97 -1.14
N SER A 108 -14.19 -14.87 -0.19
CA SER A 108 -13.34 -16.06 -0.29
C SER A 108 -13.72 -16.96 -1.46
N GLU A 109 -15.00 -17.06 -1.78
CA GLU A 109 -15.54 -17.89 -2.84
C GLU A 109 -14.99 -17.51 -4.22
N ILE A 110 -14.80 -16.23 -4.45
CA ILE A 110 -14.30 -15.69 -5.73
C ILE A 110 -12.76 -15.63 -5.74
N ALA A 111 -12.14 -15.50 -4.58
CA ALA A 111 -10.72 -15.20 -4.43
C ALA A 111 -9.87 -16.39 -3.98
N GLN A 112 -10.31 -17.63 -4.20
CA GLN A 112 -9.65 -18.84 -3.70
C GLN A 112 -8.17 -18.93 -4.10
N GLY A 113 -7.83 -18.70 -5.36
CA GLY A 113 -6.43 -18.70 -5.82
C GLY A 113 -5.60 -17.58 -5.22
N ARG A 114 -6.17 -16.40 -5.01
CA ARG A 114 -5.49 -15.29 -4.32
C ARG A 114 -5.22 -15.63 -2.86
N LEU A 115 -6.17 -16.22 -2.18
CA LEU A 115 -6.03 -16.65 -0.77
C LEU A 115 -4.96 -17.73 -0.62
N GLU A 116 -4.89 -18.70 -1.55
CA GLU A 116 -3.82 -19.69 -1.59
C GLU A 116 -2.44 -19.02 -1.76
N ALA A 117 -2.31 -18.05 -2.65
CA ALA A 117 -1.08 -17.30 -2.82
C ALA A 117 -0.66 -16.53 -1.55
N LEU A 118 -1.61 -15.91 -0.85
CA LEU A 118 -1.37 -15.23 0.42
C LEU A 118 -0.92 -16.20 1.51
N LEU A 119 -1.52 -17.40 1.58
CA LEU A 119 -1.13 -18.44 2.52
C LEU A 119 0.30 -18.94 2.24
N ASN A 120 0.64 -19.16 0.97
CA ASN A 120 1.99 -19.53 0.56
C ASN A 120 3.01 -18.46 0.96
N PHE A 121 2.67 -17.16 0.78
CA PHE A 121 3.52 -16.05 1.24
C PHE A 121 3.77 -16.11 2.75
N GLN A 122 2.72 -16.29 3.56
CA GLN A 122 2.86 -16.42 5.02
C GLN A 122 3.79 -17.59 5.39
N THR A 123 3.64 -18.74 4.74
CA THR A 123 4.49 -19.90 4.96
C THR A 123 5.96 -19.61 4.64
N VAL A 124 6.22 -18.97 3.50
CA VAL A 124 7.60 -18.57 3.11
C VAL A 124 8.22 -17.64 4.13
N ILE A 125 7.48 -16.65 4.63
CA ILE A 125 8.00 -15.71 5.64
C ILE A 125 8.29 -16.42 6.96
N ILE A 126 7.42 -17.34 7.40
CA ILE A 126 7.65 -18.17 8.58
C ILE A 126 8.95 -18.98 8.42
N ASP A 127 9.13 -19.65 7.29
CA ASP A 127 10.27 -20.49 7.01
C ASP A 127 11.60 -19.67 6.96
N LEU A 128 11.54 -18.48 6.37
CA LEU A 128 12.71 -17.60 6.25
C LEU A 128 13.11 -16.94 7.57
N THR A 129 12.16 -16.62 8.42
CA THR A 129 12.42 -15.88 9.68
C THR A 129 12.54 -16.78 10.90
N GLY A 130 12.02 -18.02 10.82
CA GLY A 130 11.93 -18.91 11.97
C GLY A 130 10.90 -18.47 13.02
N LEU A 131 10.09 -17.45 12.74
CA LEU A 131 9.00 -17.01 13.61
C LEU A 131 7.80 -17.96 13.48
N PRO A 132 7.03 -18.17 14.55
CA PRO A 132 5.93 -19.13 14.53
C PRO A 132 4.68 -18.67 13.75
N LEU A 133 4.60 -17.38 13.44
CA LEU A 133 3.44 -16.77 12.80
C LEU A 133 3.85 -15.61 11.92
N ALA A 134 3.20 -15.47 10.76
CA ALA A 134 3.27 -14.30 9.90
C ALA A 134 1.87 -13.93 9.41
N ASN A 135 1.63 -12.64 9.16
CA ASN A 135 0.48 -12.20 8.38
C ASN A 135 0.78 -12.27 6.87
N ALA A 136 -0.20 -11.97 6.03
CA ALA A 136 -0.01 -12.01 4.58
C ALA A 136 1.00 -10.95 4.12
N SER A 137 0.71 -9.69 4.27
CA SER A 137 1.65 -8.57 4.06
C SER A 137 0.96 -7.26 4.46
N LEU A 138 1.76 -6.22 4.66
CA LEU A 138 1.30 -4.85 4.83
C LEU A 138 1.76 -4.00 3.64
N LEU A 139 1.38 -2.73 3.61
CA LEU A 139 1.65 -1.85 2.48
C LEU A 139 3.16 -1.74 2.18
N ASP A 140 3.95 -1.51 3.23
CA ASP A 140 5.41 -1.39 3.18
C ASP A 140 6.03 -1.69 4.55
N GLU A 141 7.37 -1.71 4.63
CA GLU A 141 8.11 -2.01 5.84
C GLU A 141 7.86 -1.01 6.97
N ALA A 142 7.78 0.28 6.63
CA ALA A 142 7.55 1.32 7.63
C ALA A 142 6.13 1.25 8.20
N THR A 143 5.14 0.95 7.37
CA THR A 143 3.76 0.66 7.81
C THR A 143 3.73 -0.59 8.68
N ALA A 144 4.44 -1.65 8.31
CA ALA A 144 4.52 -2.87 9.11
C ALA A 144 5.08 -2.60 10.52
N ALA A 145 6.14 -1.81 10.64
CA ALA A 145 6.71 -1.38 11.91
C ALA A 145 5.72 -0.56 12.74
N ALA A 146 4.98 0.36 12.11
CA ALA A 146 3.98 1.17 12.80
C ALA A 146 2.77 0.36 13.26
N GLU A 147 2.33 -0.63 12.49
CA GLU A 147 1.26 -1.56 12.89
C GLU A 147 1.74 -2.50 14.01
N ALA A 148 2.99 -2.97 13.97
CA ALA A 148 3.58 -3.75 15.06
C ALA A 148 3.64 -2.93 16.37
N MET A 149 4.04 -1.67 16.31
CA MET A 149 3.98 -0.75 17.46
C MET A 149 2.56 -0.67 18.03
N ALA A 150 1.54 -0.49 17.19
CA ALA A 150 0.16 -0.41 17.62
C ALA A 150 -0.33 -1.72 18.25
N MET A 151 0.07 -2.86 17.68
CA MET A 151 -0.25 -4.19 18.21
C MET A 151 0.39 -4.43 19.57
N LEU A 152 1.66 -4.08 19.74
CA LEU A 152 2.36 -4.20 21.03
C LEU A 152 1.70 -3.36 22.13
N GLN A 153 1.29 -2.14 21.79
CA GLN A 153 0.57 -1.29 22.72
C GLN A 153 -0.78 -1.91 23.14
N ALA A 154 -1.52 -2.45 22.17
CA ALA A 154 -2.78 -3.13 22.45
C ALA A 154 -2.59 -4.40 23.29
N ALA A 155 -1.48 -5.12 23.12
CA ALA A 155 -1.15 -6.32 23.87
C ALA A 155 -0.91 -6.09 25.37
N GLN A 156 -0.59 -4.86 25.80
CA GLN A 156 -0.52 -4.52 27.23
C GLN A 156 -1.86 -4.73 27.97
N GLY A 157 -2.97 -4.76 27.23
CA GLY A 157 -4.31 -4.89 27.78
C GLY A 157 -4.75 -3.65 28.61
N ARG A 158 -5.88 -3.78 29.30
CA ARG A 158 -6.49 -2.67 30.05
C ARG A 158 -5.66 -2.15 31.22
N LYS A 159 -4.69 -2.91 31.71
CA LYS A 159 -3.84 -2.55 32.85
C LYS A 159 -2.50 -1.93 32.42
N GLY A 160 -2.18 -1.99 31.15
CA GLY A 160 -0.94 -1.42 30.63
C GLY A 160 -1.02 0.11 30.56
N THR A 161 -0.06 0.77 31.17
CA THR A 161 0.03 2.23 31.25
C THR A 161 1.22 2.79 30.49
N SER A 162 2.03 1.93 29.90
CA SER A 162 3.22 2.36 29.14
C SER A 162 2.80 3.08 27.86
N THR A 163 3.41 4.23 27.63
CA THR A 163 3.16 5.10 26.45
C THR A 163 4.41 5.38 25.64
N ARG A 164 5.56 4.81 26.04
CA ARG A 164 6.85 5.00 25.38
C ARG A 164 7.16 3.84 24.47
N PHE A 165 7.72 4.14 23.31
CA PHE A 165 8.20 3.16 22.33
C PHE A 165 9.63 3.49 21.95
N PHE A 166 10.55 2.51 22.06
CA PHE A 166 11.94 2.69 21.68
C PHE A 166 12.13 2.39 20.20
N VAL A 167 12.94 3.20 19.52
CA VAL A 167 13.40 2.95 18.15
C VAL A 167 14.91 3.18 18.09
N ALA A 168 15.63 2.21 17.61
CA ALA A 168 17.06 2.37 17.37
C ALA A 168 17.30 3.45 16.30
N ASP A 169 18.29 4.33 16.51
CA ASP A 169 18.57 5.45 15.61
C ASP A 169 19.18 5.03 14.26
N ASP A 170 19.60 3.79 14.14
CA ASP A 170 20.10 3.13 12.94
C ASP A 170 19.02 2.41 12.11
N VAL A 171 17.75 2.53 12.50
CA VAL A 171 16.58 2.19 11.68
C VAL A 171 16.46 3.17 10.51
N HIS A 172 15.95 2.73 9.36
CA HIS A 172 15.76 3.60 8.20
C HIS A 172 14.98 4.88 8.54
N PRO A 173 15.45 6.07 8.14
CA PRO A 173 14.81 7.34 8.48
C PRO A 173 13.35 7.42 8.08
N GLN A 174 12.97 6.83 6.94
CA GLN A 174 11.58 6.76 6.50
C GLN A 174 10.71 5.94 7.46
N THR A 175 11.24 4.84 8.00
CA THR A 175 10.54 4.01 8.98
C THR A 175 10.35 4.77 10.30
N ILE A 176 11.39 5.45 10.80
CA ILE A 176 11.29 6.33 11.97
C ILE A 176 10.23 7.40 11.75
N GLY A 177 10.19 8.02 10.56
CA GLY A 177 9.21 9.06 10.22
C GLY A 177 7.76 8.56 10.23
N VAL A 178 7.49 7.37 9.69
CA VAL A 178 6.14 6.77 9.69
C VAL A 178 5.71 6.36 11.09
N VAL A 179 6.59 5.68 11.84
CA VAL A 179 6.34 5.28 13.23
C VAL A 179 6.07 6.51 14.10
N GLY A 180 6.89 7.57 13.94
CA GLY A 180 6.70 8.83 14.65
C GLY A 180 5.38 9.52 14.33
N THR A 181 4.94 9.48 13.08
CA THR A 181 3.63 10.02 12.67
C THR A 181 2.49 9.29 13.37
N ARG A 182 2.53 7.96 13.40
CA ARG A 182 1.52 7.12 14.07
C ARG A 182 1.53 7.31 15.58
N ALA A 183 2.70 7.37 16.21
CA ALA A 183 2.87 7.58 17.65
C ALA A 183 2.28 8.93 18.11
N ARG A 184 2.57 10.02 17.36
CA ARG A 184 2.11 11.38 17.68
C ARG A 184 0.60 11.46 17.85
N TRP A 185 -0.16 10.92 16.92
CA TRP A 185 -1.63 10.99 16.94
C TRP A 185 -2.28 10.07 17.96
N ARG A 186 -1.51 9.12 18.48
CA ARG A 186 -1.92 8.26 19.61
C ARG A 186 -1.52 8.82 20.96
N GLY A 187 -0.75 9.91 20.99
CA GLY A 187 -0.18 10.47 22.22
C GLY A 187 0.94 9.61 22.83
N TRP A 188 1.61 8.78 22.00
CA TRP A 188 2.74 7.97 22.45
C TRP A 188 4.06 8.71 22.25
N GLU A 189 4.96 8.53 23.21
CA GLU A 189 6.31 9.07 23.17
C GLU A 189 7.21 8.10 22.38
N LEU A 190 7.81 8.60 21.28
CA LEU A 190 8.81 7.86 20.51
C LEU A 190 10.20 8.28 21.02
N VAL A 191 10.94 7.32 21.57
CA VAL A 191 12.33 7.51 22.00
C VAL A 191 13.26 6.94 20.96
N VAL A 192 13.89 7.81 20.17
CA VAL A 192 14.88 7.43 19.15
C VAL A 192 16.28 7.65 19.74
N ALA A 193 17.05 6.58 19.91
CA ALA A 193 18.36 6.63 20.52
C ALA A 193 19.28 5.51 20.00
N PRO A 194 20.62 5.64 20.18
CA PRO A 194 21.54 4.59 19.86
C PRO A 194 21.17 3.25 20.50
N THR A 195 21.35 2.18 19.73
CA THR A 195 20.98 0.83 20.14
C THR A 195 21.62 0.41 21.47
N GLU A 196 22.85 0.87 21.73
CA GLU A 196 23.61 0.57 22.97
C GLU A 196 22.98 1.17 24.22
N GLN A 197 22.12 2.16 24.08
CA GLN A 197 21.40 2.78 25.18
C GLN A 197 20.09 2.06 25.54
N PHE A 198 19.68 1.07 24.77
CA PHE A 198 18.41 0.37 24.99
C PHE A 198 18.28 -0.21 26.39
N GLU A 199 19.32 -0.85 26.92
CA GLU A 199 19.30 -1.43 28.26
C GLU A 199 19.06 -0.37 29.36
N ILE A 200 19.61 0.84 29.20
CA ILE A 200 19.42 1.95 30.13
C ILE A 200 17.94 2.34 30.10
N PHE A 201 17.37 2.53 28.94
CA PHE A 201 15.96 2.88 28.79
C PHE A 201 15.02 1.77 29.29
N LEU A 202 15.38 0.51 29.12
CA LEU A 202 14.62 -0.62 29.64
C LEU A 202 14.56 -0.58 31.18
N GLN A 203 15.66 -0.22 31.85
CA GLN A 203 15.71 -0.06 33.32
C GLN A 203 14.88 1.12 33.81
N GLU A 204 14.77 2.21 33.05
CA GLU A 204 13.88 3.33 33.35
C GLU A 204 12.40 2.92 33.32
N GLY A 205 12.06 1.93 32.50
CA GLY A 205 10.70 1.43 32.33
C GLY A 205 9.79 2.34 31.53
N GLY A 206 8.49 2.01 31.52
CA GLY A 206 7.46 2.79 30.81
C GLY A 206 7.39 2.53 29.30
N PHE A 207 8.14 1.58 28.78
CA PHE A 207 8.10 1.17 27.38
C PHE A 207 7.12 0.02 27.17
N PHE A 208 6.41 0.05 26.05
CA PHE A 208 5.55 -1.04 25.63
C PHE A 208 6.13 -1.88 24.48
N GLY A 209 7.26 -1.47 23.94
CA GLY A 209 7.96 -2.19 22.88
C GLY A 209 9.17 -1.44 22.38
N ALA A 210 9.91 -2.12 21.49
CA ALA A 210 11.09 -1.59 20.84
C ALA A 210 11.17 -2.02 19.38
N LEU A 211 11.82 -1.21 18.53
CA LEU A 211 12.09 -1.49 17.12
C LEU A 211 13.58 -1.45 16.87
N PHE A 212 14.10 -2.54 16.33
CA PHE A 212 15.47 -2.66 15.83
C PHE A 212 15.44 -3.04 14.37
N GLN A 213 16.51 -2.75 13.63
CA GLN A 213 16.66 -3.11 12.23
C GLN A 213 17.93 -3.96 12.02
N TYR A 214 17.78 -5.02 11.24
CA TYR A 214 18.88 -5.93 10.90
C TYR A 214 18.81 -6.34 9.42
N PRO A 215 19.83 -6.06 8.59
CA PRO A 215 20.97 -5.16 8.86
C PRO A 215 20.50 -3.72 9.16
N SER A 216 21.36 -2.94 9.84
CA SER A 216 21.08 -1.53 10.10
C SER A 216 21.07 -0.69 8.81
N THR A 217 20.60 0.55 8.87
CA THR A 217 20.67 1.52 7.75
C THR A 217 22.06 1.66 7.15
N TYR A 218 23.08 1.50 7.97
CA TYR A 218 24.49 1.61 7.55
C TYR A 218 25.12 0.27 7.15
N GLY A 219 24.33 -0.80 7.10
CA GLY A 219 24.77 -2.14 6.72
C GLY A 219 25.52 -2.90 7.83
N ALA A 220 25.42 -2.45 9.06
CA ALA A 220 26.00 -3.17 10.19
C ALA A 220 25.23 -4.48 10.44
N VAL A 221 25.98 -5.57 10.66
CA VAL A 221 25.47 -6.92 10.91
C VAL A 221 26.13 -7.42 12.18
N ASP A 222 25.43 -7.36 13.30
CA ASP A 222 25.86 -7.89 14.59
C ASP A 222 24.81 -8.87 15.11
N ALA A 223 25.00 -10.14 14.75
CA ALA A 223 24.05 -11.21 15.09
C ALA A 223 24.05 -11.54 16.58
N GLU A 224 25.20 -11.42 17.26
CA GLU A 224 25.30 -11.73 18.70
C GLU A 224 24.60 -10.68 19.55
N ALA A 225 24.90 -9.40 19.32
CA ALA A 225 24.22 -8.31 20.00
C ALA A 225 22.71 -8.27 19.71
N THR A 226 22.32 -8.58 18.46
CA THR A 226 20.89 -8.66 18.12
C THR A 226 20.19 -9.78 18.88
N ARG A 227 20.80 -10.96 18.97
CA ARG A 227 20.24 -12.09 19.74
C ARG A 227 20.07 -11.75 21.21
N THR A 228 21.08 -11.18 21.85
CA THR A 228 21.02 -10.77 23.26
C THR A 228 19.88 -9.78 23.55
N ARG A 229 19.55 -8.92 22.60
CA ARG A 229 18.44 -7.94 22.76
C ARG A 229 17.06 -8.55 22.60
N ILE A 230 16.93 -9.67 21.90
CA ILE A 230 15.65 -10.36 21.66
C ILE A 230 15.33 -11.32 22.83
N GLU A 231 16.36 -11.93 23.45
CA GLU A 231 16.25 -12.81 24.63
C GLU A 231 16.00 -11.99 25.90
#